data_6c12508baeafbf8e3a1a0b07609f99d0
#
_entry.id   6c12508baeafbf8e3a1a0b07609f99d0
#
_cell.length_a   1.000
_cell.length_b   1.000
_cell.length_c   1.000
_cell.angle_alpha   90.00
_cell.angle_beta   90.00
_cell.angle_gamma   90.00
#
_symmetry.space_group_name_H-M   'P 1'
#
loop_
_entity.id
_entity.type
_entity.pdbx_description
1 polymer ?
#
loop_
_entity_poly.entity_id
_entity_poly.type
_entity_poly.pdbx_seq_one_letter_code
_entity_poly.pdbx_strand_id
1 'polypeptide(L)'
;MSILEVKNLSKSFGSTEVLKDISFTLEKGDVLSIIGSSGSGKTTILRCINQLETADSGYIAVDGEVFFDGKPAYKNAEEKRKKQLLVGLVFQNFNLFPHYSVLDNVTLAAKLLAKERPDYKKNAKAINDEIEDKAKVLLGKVGLSQKLGNYPCELSGGQQQRVSIARALMLEPKILFFDEPTSALDPELTGEILKVIKDLAAEHMTMVIVTHEMAFARDVSSRIIFMDGGVIVEDGTPEQVIEHPTQERTKEFLSRYGD
;
A
#
# COMPACT_ATOMS: atom_id res chain seq x y z
N MET A 1 11.52 -14.37 9.40
CA MET A 1 10.08 -14.71 9.68
C MET A 1 9.23 -13.83 8.79
N SER A 2 8.41 -14.43 7.93
CA SER A 2 7.61 -13.65 6.98
C SER A 2 6.61 -12.75 7.72
N ILE A 3 6.56 -11.50 7.31
CA ILE A 3 5.63 -10.50 7.86
C ILE A 3 4.27 -10.55 7.14
N LEU A 4 4.26 -11.05 5.90
CA LEU A 4 3.04 -11.32 5.12
C LEU A 4 3.10 -12.74 4.58
N GLU A 5 2.02 -13.47 4.79
CA GLU A 5 1.79 -14.78 4.17
C GLU A 5 0.47 -14.76 3.41
N VAL A 6 0.52 -15.11 2.14
CA VAL A 6 -0.65 -15.32 1.27
C VAL A 6 -0.52 -16.72 0.70
N LYS A 7 -1.55 -17.57 0.88
CA LYS A 7 -1.53 -18.97 0.42
C LYS A 7 -2.86 -19.31 -0.27
N ASN A 8 -2.75 -19.83 -1.48
CA ASN A 8 -3.85 -20.36 -2.30
C ASN A 8 -5.04 -19.37 -2.40
N LEU A 9 -4.74 -18.07 -2.49
CA LEU A 9 -5.75 -17.03 -2.50
C LEU A 9 -6.48 -17.02 -3.84
N SER A 10 -7.81 -17.15 -3.79
CA SER A 10 -8.67 -17.07 -4.98
C SER A 10 -9.78 -16.05 -4.78
N LYS A 11 -10.18 -15.38 -5.87
CA LYS A 11 -11.27 -14.40 -5.89
C LYS A 11 -11.94 -14.33 -7.24
N SER A 12 -13.27 -14.37 -7.21
CA SER A 12 -14.13 -14.21 -8.39
C SER A 12 -15.09 -13.04 -8.20
N PHE A 13 -15.48 -12.41 -9.29
CA PHE A 13 -16.56 -11.45 -9.36
C PHE A 13 -17.59 -11.96 -10.40
N GLY A 14 -18.74 -12.43 -9.91
CA GLY A 14 -19.72 -13.13 -10.73
C GLY A 14 -19.10 -14.41 -11.32
N SER A 15 -19.09 -14.52 -12.65
CA SER A 15 -18.48 -15.66 -13.38
C SER A 15 -17.00 -15.48 -13.71
N THR A 16 -16.41 -14.32 -13.39
CA THR A 16 -15.01 -14.03 -13.73
C THR A 16 -14.10 -14.31 -12.56
N GLU A 17 -13.24 -15.32 -12.71
CA GLU A 17 -12.19 -15.63 -11.74
C GLU A 17 -10.99 -14.68 -11.96
N VAL A 18 -10.76 -13.78 -10.98
CA VAL A 18 -9.76 -12.72 -11.07
C VAL A 18 -8.45 -13.12 -10.39
N LEU A 19 -8.52 -13.87 -9.29
CA LEU A 19 -7.35 -14.45 -8.62
C LEU A 19 -7.49 -15.96 -8.60
N LYS A 20 -6.43 -16.65 -9.03
CA LYS A 20 -6.39 -18.11 -9.19
C LYS A 20 -5.18 -18.66 -8.43
N ASP A 21 -5.42 -19.14 -7.21
CA ASP A 21 -4.39 -19.83 -6.42
C ASP A 21 -3.11 -19.02 -6.19
N ILE A 22 -3.26 -17.77 -5.76
CA ILE A 22 -2.14 -16.86 -5.52
C ILE A 22 -1.45 -17.20 -4.20
N SER A 23 -0.13 -17.46 -4.25
CA SER A 23 0.67 -17.74 -3.06
C SER A 23 2.00 -17.01 -3.11
N PHE A 24 2.30 -16.23 -2.07
CA PHE A 24 3.59 -15.56 -1.86
C PHE A 24 3.79 -15.17 -0.41
N THR A 25 5.02 -14.85 -0.06
CA THR A 25 5.41 -14.34 1.27
C THR A 25 6.21 -13.06 1.12
N LEU A 26 6.30 -12.26 2.19
CA LEU A 26 7.15 -11.07 2.28
C LEU A 26 7.88 -11.08 3.62
N GLU A 27 9.17 -10.80 3.62
CA GLU A 27 9.96 -10.66 4.83
C GLU A 27 9.94 -9.20 5.32
N LYS A 28 10.21 -9.00 6.61
CA LYS A 28 10.25 -7.66 7.20
C LYS A 28 11.42 -6.84 6.61
N GLY A 29 11.13 -5.63 6.19
CA GLY A 29 12.10 -4.72 5.57
C GLY A 29 12.24 -4.88 4.06
N ASP A 30 11.58 -5.88 3.47
CA ASP A 30 11.60 -6.10 2.03
C ASP A 30 10.60 -5.19 1.29
N VAL A 31 10.93 -4.93 0.04
CA VAL A 31 10.05 -4.27 -0.93
C VAL A 31 9.70 -5.25 -2.03
N LEU A 32 8.43 -5.63 -2.12
CA LEU A 32 7.88 -6.46 -3.18
C LEU A 32 7.15 -5.59 -4.20
N SER A 33 7.59 -5.61 -5.46
CA SER A 33 6.79 -5.05 -6.55
C SER A 33 5.94 -6.11 -7.23
N ILE A 34 4.69 -5.79 -7.53
CA ILE A 34 3.77 -6.60 -8.33
C ILE A 34 3.54 -5.86 -9.64
N ILE A 35 4.01 -6.44 -10.74
CA ILE A 35 3.87 -5.92 -12.10
C ILE A 35 2.94 -6.83 -12.93
N GLY A 36 2.45 -6.35 -14.07
CA GLY A 36 1.61 -7.17 -14.95
C GLY A 36 0.57 -6.39 -15.71
N SER A 37 -0.12 -7.06 -16.63
CA SER A 37 -1.13 -6.46 -17.49
C SER A 37 -2.31 -5.89 -16.72
N SER A 38 -3.02 -4.93 -17.32
CA SER A 38 -4.28 -4.42 -16.76
C SER A 38 -5.29 -5.55 -16.61
N GLY A 39 -6.00 -5.58 -15.48
CA GLY A 39 -6.97 -6.65 -15.19
C GLY A 39 -6.35 -7.97 -14.70
N SER A 40 -5.03 -8.08 -14.50
CA SER A 40 -4.40 -9.33 -14.02
C SER A 40 -4.64 -9.62 -12.52
N GLY A 41 -5.37 -8.77 -11.80
CA GLY A 41 -5.75 -9.02 -10.39
C GLY A 41 -4.90 -8.30 -9.34
N LYS A 42 -3.91 -7.48 -9.73
CA LYS A 42 -2.97 -6.79 -8.81
C LYS A 42 -3.67 -5.98 -7.72
N THR A 43 -4.56 -5.07 -8.10
CA THR A 43 -5.39 -4.29 -7.15
C THR A 43 -6.28 -5.17 -6.29
N THR A 44 -6.80 -6.28 -6.85
CA THR A 44 -7.66 -7.21 -6.11
C THR A 44 -6.90 -7.91 -4.98
N ILE A 45 -5.64 -8.31 -5.21
CA ILE A 45 -4.78 -8.86 -4.15
C ILE A 45 -4.64 -7.84 -3.01
N LEU A 46 -4.27 -6.58 -3.34
CA LEU A 46 -4.10 -5.54 -2.33
C LEU A 46 -5.40 -5.33 -1.53
N ARG A 47 -6.55 -5.30 -2.20
CA ARG A 47 -7.85 -5.14 -1.55
C ARG A 47 -8.20 -6.31 -0.63
N CYS A 48 -7.89 -7.55 -1.04
CA CYS A 48 -8.10 -8.72 -0.19
C CYS A 48 -7.23 -8.67 1.08
N ILE A 49 -5.94 -8.35 0.94
CA ILE A 49 -5.02 -8.26 2.09
C ILE A 49 -5.44 -7.13 3.04
N ASN A 50 -5.87 -5.99 2.51
CA ASN A 50 -6.35 -4.85 3.31
C ASN A 50 -7.79 -5.02 3.82
N GLN A 51 -8.42 -6.18 3.62
CA GLN A 51 -9.80 -6.50 4.03
C GLN A 51 -10.86 -5.51 3.47
N LEU A 52 -10.57 -4.91 2.32
CA LEU A 52 -11.51 -4.10 1.53
C LEU A 52 -12.37 -4.97 0.61
N GLU A 53 -11.85 -6.15 0.28
CA GLU A 53 -12.54 -7.20 -0.46
C GLU A 53 -12.38 -8.53 0.28
N THR A 54 -13.39 -9.38 0.24
CA THR A 54 -13.32 -10.72 0.85
C THR A 54 -12.90 -11.73 -0.20
N ALA A 55 -11.83 -12.49 0.06
CA ALA A 55 -11.42 -13.59 -0.80
C ALA A 55 -12.47 -14.73 -0.77
N ASP A 56 -12.49 -15.57 -1.80
CA ASP A 56 -13.40 -16.72 -1.86
C ASP A 56 -12.77 -17.95 -1.19
N SER A 57 -11.43 -18.07 -1.27
CA SER A 57 -10.67 -19.13 -0.59
C SER A 57 -9.22 -18.69 -0.33
N GLY A 58 -8.49 -19.50 0.44
CA GLY A 58 -7.08 -19.30 0.74
C GLY A 58 -6.81 -18.84 2.17
N TYR A 59 -5.62 -18.28 2.37
CA TYR A 59 -5.13 -17.85 3.68
C TYR A 59 -4.34 -16.53 3.55
N ILE A 60 -4.56 -15.61 4.48
CA ILE A 60 -3.82 -14.35 4.62
C ILE A 60 -3.46 -14.14 6.08
N ALA A 61 -2.17 -13.91 6.37
CA ALA A 61 -1.70 -13.48 7.68
C ALA A 61 -0.69 -12.33 7.56
N VAL A 62 -0.74 -11.40 8.52
CA VAL A 62 0.15 -10.25 8.62
C VAL A 62 0.72 -10.19 10.04
N ASP A 63 2.04 -10.16 10.18
CA ASP A 63 2.78 -10.13 11.46
C ASP A 63 2.30 -11.23 12.43
N GLY A 64 2.02 -12.43 11.90
CA GLY A 64 1.49 -13.57 12.65
C GLY A 64 -0.02 -13.53 12.94
N GLU A 65 -0.70 -12.42 12.65
CA GLU A 65 -2.15 -12.27 12.82
C GLU A 65 -2.90 -12.78 11.59
N VAL A 66 -3.76 -13.78 11.76
CA VAL A 66 -4.57 -14.34 10.65
C VAL A 66 -5.69 -13.38 10.28
N PHE A 67 -5.71 -12.90 9.04
CA PHE A 67 -6.73 -12.00 8.49
C PHE A 67 -7.87 -12.78 7.83
N PHE A 68 -7.50 -13.86 7.15
CA PHE A 68 -8.42 -14.73 6.41
C PHE A 68 -7.90 -16.17 6.42
N ASP A 69 -8.82 -17.14 6.64
CA ASP A 69 -8.56 -18.58 6.56
C ASP A 69 -9.85 -19.29 6.07
N GLY A 70 -10.04 -19.30 4.74
CA GLY A 70 -11.27 -19.71 4.09
C GLY A 70 -12.52 -18.87 4.46
N LYS A 71 -12.38 -18.00 5.46
CA LYS A 71 -13.36 -16.99 5.91
C LYS A 71 -12.66 -15.86 6.66
N PRO A 72 -13.30 -14.69 6.81
CA PRO A 72 -12.73 -13.60 7.61
C PRO A 72 -12.43 -14.04 9.06
N ALA A 73 -11.19 -13.82 9.50
CA ALA A 73 -10.70 -14.27 10.81
C ALA A 73 -10.82 -13.18 11.87
N TYR A 74 -12.01 -12.62 12.05
CA TYR A 74 -12.34 -11.66 13.11
C TYR A 74 -13.77 -11.89 13.61
N LYS A 75 -14.00 -11.63 14.90
CA LYS A 75 -15.30 -11.88 15.55
C LYS A 75 -16.24 -10.67 15.49
N ASN A 76 -15.68 -9.46 15.41
CA ASN A 76 -16.41 -8.21 15.45
C ASN A 76 -15.66 -7.09 14.72
N ALA A 77 -16.31 -5.92 14.58
CA ALA A 77 -15.76 -4.75 13.89
C ALA A 77 -14.49 -4.19 14.58
N GLU A 78 -14.38 -4.30 15.91
CA GLU A 78 -13.22 -3.83 16.66
C GLU A 78 -11.98 -4.68 16.34
N GLU A 79 -12.12 -6.01 16.34
CA GLU A 79 -11.03 -6.94 15.98
C GLU A 79 -10.61 -6.75 14.51
N LYS A 80 -11.59 -6.60 13.60
CA LYS A 80 -11.30 -6.24 12.21
C LYS A 80 -10.46 -4.98 12.12
N ARG A 81 -10.87 -3.91 12.81
CA ARG A 81 -10.15 -2.64 12.80
C ARG A 81 -8.73 -2.76 13.36
N LYS A 82 -8.53 -3.49 14.47
CA LYS A 82 -7.20 -3.74 15.02
C LYS A 82 -6.27 -4.39 13.99
N LYS A 83 -6.76 -5.39 13.25
CA LYS A 83 -6.01 -6.03 12.16
C LYS A 83 -5.73 -5.06 11.02
N GLN A 84 -6.72 -4.26 10.61
CA GLN A 84 -6.54 -3.26 9.56
C GLN A 84 -5.49 -2.19 9.89
N LEU A 85 -5.22 -1.91 11.17
CA LEU A 85 -4.15 -0.99 11.59
C LEU A 85 -2.74 -1.54 11.35
N LEU A 86 -2.58 -2.86 11.16
CA LEU A 86 -1.29 -3.47 10.82
C LEU A 86 -0.86 -3.17 9.38
N VAL A 87 -1.79 -2.73 8.53
CA VAL A 87 -1.55 -2.45 7.12
C VAL A 87 -1.95 -1.02 6.78
N GLY A 88 -1.17 -0.36 5.92
CA GLY A 88 -1.51 0.93 5.35
C GLY A 88 -1.71 0.78 3.84
N LEU A 89 -2.66 1.49 3.26
CA LEU A 89 -2.91 1.49 1.83
C LEU A 89 -2.91 2.90 1.27
N VAL A 90 -2.07 3.11 0.26
CA VAL A 90 -2.02 4.30 -0.57
C VAL A 90 -2.70 3.96 -1.89
N PHE A 91 -3.81 4.62 -2.17
CA PHE A 91 -4.63 4.36 -3.35
C PHE A 91 -4.10 5.07 -4.60
N GLN A 92 -4.46 4.58 -5.76
CA GLN A 92 -4.25 5.20 -7.06
C GLN A 92 -4.84 6.62 -7.11
N ASN A 93 -6.09 6.79 -6.71
CA ASN A 93 -6.70 8.09 -6.46
C ASN A 93 -6.41 8.47 -5.01
N PHE A 94 -6.02 9.70 -4.76
CA PHE A 94 -5.53 10.19 -3.47
C PHE A 94 -6.50 9.97 -2.31
N ASN A 95 -7.82 9.96 -2.59
CA ASN A 95 -8.92 9.72 -1.64
C ASN A 95 -8.81 10.61 -0.38
N LEU A 96 -8.38 11.86 -0.56
CA LEU A 96 -8.37 12.84 0.53
C LEU A 96 -9.80 13.31 0.83
N PHE A 97 -10.06 13.60 2.08
CA PHE A 97 -11.29 14.23 2.50
C PHE A 97 -11.29 15.70 2.06
N PRO A 98 -12.16 16.13 1.13
CA PRO A 98 -12.06 17.44 0.50
C PRO A 98 -12.32 18.61 1.45
N HIS A 99 -13.06 18.38 2.54
CA HIS A 99 -13.42 19.39 3.54
C HIS A 99 -12.48 19.43 4.74
N TYR A 100 -11.42 18.63 4.75
CA TYR A 100 -10.40 18.63 5.78
C TYR A 100 -9.11 19.24 5.24
N SER A 101 -8.40 19.98 6.10
CA SER A 101 -7.06 20.47 5.78
C SER A 101 -6.08 19.30 5.58
N VAL A 102 -4.88 19.59 5.07
CA VAL A 102 -3.77 18.62 4.98
C VAL A 102 -3.49 17.99 6.34
N LEU A 103 -3.34 18.83 7.38
CA LEU A 103 -3.09 18.35 8.74
C LEU A 103 -4.23 17.46 9.25
N ASP A 104 -5.49 17.87 9.03
CA ASP A 104 -6.65 17.09 9.48
C ASP A 104 -6.79 15.78 8.72
N ASN A 105 -6.51 15.74 7.41
CA ASN A 105 -6.49 14.52 6.63
C ASN A 105 -5.52 13.48 7.22
N VAL A 106 -4.36 13.92 7.69
CA VAL A 106 -3.34 13.03 8.27
C VAL A 106 -3.71 12.64 9.71
N THR A 107 -4.26 13.56 10.51
CA THR A 107 -4.50 13.32 11.95
C THR A 107 -5.82 12.65 12.27
N LEU A 108 -6.82 12.70 11.37
CA LEU A 108 -8.19 12.27 11.63
C LEU A 108 -8.29 10.88 12.26
N ALA A 109 -7.69 9.88 11.63
CA ALA A 109 -7.78 8.50 12.11
C ALA A 109 -7.10 8.32 13.49
N ALA A 110 -5.91 8.92 13.68
CA ALA A 110 -5.20 8.88 14.95
C ALA A 110 -5.98 9.57 16.08
N LYS A 111 -6.60 10.74 15.80
CA LYS A 111 -7.47 11.44 16.76
C LYS A 111 -8.72 10.62 17.12
N LEU A 112 -9.30 9.89 16.15
CA LEU A 112 -10.45 9.00 16.41
C LEU A 112 -10.04 7.81 17.29
N LEU A 113 -8.92 7.16 17.00
CA LEU A 113 -8.39 6.07 17.83
C LEU A 113 -8.02 6.55 19.24
N ALA A 114 -7.44 7.73 19.37
CA ALA A 114 -7.07 8.31 20.65
C ALA A 114 -8.28 8.52 21.58
N LYS A 115 -9.47 8.82 21.04
CA LYS A 115 -10.71 8.98 21.83
C LYS A 115 -11.13 7.70 22.56
N GLU A 116 -10.67 6.54 22.14
CA GLU A 116 -10.96 5.25 22.78
C GLU A 116 -10.02 4.95 23.96
N ARG A 117 -8.95 5.73 24.11
CA ARG A 117 -8.01 5.57 25.23
C ARG A 117 -8.68 5.91 26.55
N PRO A 118 -8.47 5.13 27.62
CA PRO A 118 -9.07 5.40 28.94
C PRO A 118 -8.69 6.77 29.53
N ASP A 119 -7.48 7.26 29.20
CA ASP A 119 -6.91 8.51 29.69
C ASP A 119 -7.30 9.73 28.84
N TYR A 120 -7.95 9.54 27.67
CA TYR A 120 -8.20 10.61 26.71
C TYR A 120 -8.98 11.78 27.32
N LYS A 121 -10.06 11.51 28.10
CA LYS A 121 -10.90 12.58 28.69
C LYS A 121 -10.11 13.53 29.61
N LYS A 122 -9.05 13.03 30.25
CA LYS A 122 -8.22 13.83 31.17
C LYS A 122 -7.10 14.57 30.42
N ASN A 123 -6.58 13.99 29.34
CA ASN A 123 -5.38 14.42 28.65
C ASN A 123 -5.61 14.80 27.18
N ALA A 124 -6.86 15.07 26.79
CA ALA A 124 -7.24 15.24 25.38
C ALA A 124 -6.39 16.27 24.63
N LYS A 125 -6.06 17.39 25.27
CA LYS A 125 -5.23 18.44 24.65
C LYS A 125 -3.81 17.90 24.37
N ALA A 126 -3.14 17.37 25.38
CA ALA A 126 -1.76 16.85 25.23
C ALA A 126 -1.68 15.73 24.19
N ILE A 127 -2.66 14.80 24.19
CA ILE A 127 -2.72 13.71 23.23
C ILE A 127 -2.92 14.24 21.80
N ASN A 128 -3.79 15.24 21.61
CA ASN A 128 -4.01 15.82 20.29
C ASN A 128 -2.79 16.62 19.81
N ASP A 129 -2.13 17.36 20.69
CA ASP A 129 -0.89 18.10 20.38
C ASP A 129 0.22 17.12 19.94
N GLU A 130 0.38 15.99 20.62
CA GLU A 130 1.34 14.91 20.25
C GLU A 130 1.02 14.33 18.86
N ILE A 131 -0.26 14.06 18.57
CA ILE A 131 -0.73 13.58 17.26
C ILE A 131 -0.41 14.60 16.16
N GLU A 132 -0.68 15.88 16.41
CA GLU A 132 -0.41 16.94 15.44
C GLU A 132 1.09 17.13 15.19
N ASP A 133 1.91 17.06 16.22
CA ASP A 133 3.37 17.19 16.08
C ASP A 133 3.96 16.02 15.28
N LYS A 134 3.50 14.78 15.55
CA LYS A 134 3.84 13.62 14.73
C LYS A 134 3.44 13.81 13.26
N ALA A 135 2.22 14.31 13.00
CA ALA A 135 1.76 14.58 11.65
C ALA A 135 2.60 15.64 10.94
N LYS A 136 3.01 16.71 11.64
CA LYS A 136 3.91 17.75 11.09
C LYS A 136 5.27 17.16 10.69
N VAL A 137 5.81 16.25 11.50
CA VAL A 137 7.07 15.54 11.17
C VAL A 137 6.89 14.71 9.90
N LEU A 138 5.81 13.92 9.79
CA LEU A 138 5.52 13.10 8.61
C LEU A 138 5.31 13.97 7.36
N LEU A 139 4.55 15.06 7.49
CA LEU A 139 4.34 16.01 6.39
C LEU A 139 5.64 16.71 5.99
N GLY A 140 6.54 16.95 6.94
CA GLY A 140 7.91 17.44 6.68
C GLY A 140 8.73 16.44 5.86
N LYS A 141 8.69 15.15 6.21
CA LYS A 141 9.38 14.06 5.48
C LYS A 141 8.94 13.99 4.00
N VAL A 142 7.67 14.25 3.71
CA VAL A 142 7.15 14.27 2.33
C VAL A 142 7.18 15.66 1.68
N GLY A 143 7.88 16.64 2.28
CA GLY A 143 8.10 17.98 1.71
C GLY A 143 6.88 18.90 1.73
N LEU A 144 5.96 18.73 2.70
CA LEU A 144 4.70 19.50 2.79
C LEU A 144 4.59 20.37 4.06
N SER A 145 5.69 20.71 4.72
CA SER A 145 5.70 21.51 5.95
C SER A 145 4.96 22.85 5.82
N GLN A 146 4.95 23.47 4.63
CA GLN A 146 4.34 24.78 4.36
C GLN A 146 2.86 24.67 3.93
N LYS A 147 2.28 23.45 3.89
CA LYS A 147 0.95 23.19 3.35
C LYS A 147 -0.08 22.68 4.37
N LEU A 148 0.25 22.75 5.67
CA LEU A 148 -0.53 22.14 6.75
C LEU A 148 -2.01 22.57 6.77
N GLY A 149 -2.25 23.87 6.53
CA GLY A 149 -3.59 24.47 6.53
C GLY A 149 -4.31 24.45 5.17
N ASN A 150 -3.62 24.02 4.09
CA ASN A 150 -4.24 23.96 2.76
C ASN A 150 -5.27 22.83 2.68
N TYR A 151 -6.22 22.98 1.74
CA TYR A 151 -7.21 21.97 1.41
C TYR A 151 -6.82 21.20 0.14
N PRO A 152 -7.36 19.98 -0.10
CA PRO A 152 -7.01 19.18 -1.27
C PRO A 152 -7.14 19.91 -2.61
N CYS A 153 -8.16 20.77 -2.78
CA CYS A 153 -8.36 21.56 -4.00
C CYS A 153 -7.25 22.61 -4.27
N GLU A 154 -6.44 22.94 -3.28
CA GLU A 154 -5.33 23.89 -3.38
C GLU A 154 -3.97 23.19 -3.63
N LEU A 155 -3.98 21.87 -3.82
CA LEU A 155 -2.80 21.03 -3.97
C LEU A 155 -2.69 20.46 -5.38
N SER A 156 -1.46 20.36 -5.91
CA SER A 156 -1.21 19.56 -7.10
C SER A 156 -1.47 18.06 -6.83
N GLY A 157 -1.66 17.24 -7.87
CA GLY A 157 -1.84 15.81 -7.75
C GLY A 157 -0.71 15.14 -6.96
N GLY A 158 0.56 15.48 -7.25
CA GLY A 158 1.71 14.98 -6.50
C GLY A 158 1.71 15.40 -5.03
N GLN A 159 1.25 16.62 -4.71
CA GLN A 159 1.09 17.04 -3.31
C GLN A 159 -0.02 16.25 -2.62
N GLN A 160 -1.15 16.02 -3.28
CA GLN A 160 -2.24 15.21 -2.73
C GLN A 160 -1.78 13.76 -2.47
N GLN A 161 -1.00 13.17 -3.37
CA GLN A 161 -0.44 11.84 -3.17
C GLN A 161 0.51 11.79 -1.98
N ARG A 162 1.36 12.80 -1.81
CA ARG A 162 2.25 12.90 -0.63
C ARG A 162 1.47 13.04 0.68
N VAL A 163 0.34 13.74 0.69
CA VAL A 163 -0.57 13.75 1.86
C VAL A 163 -1.16 12.36 2.12
N SER A 164 -1.56 11.64 1.06
CA SER A 164 -2.08 10.26 1.17
C SER A 164 -1.04 9.30 1.78
N ILE A 165 0.23 9.42 1.36
CA ILE A 165 1.35 8.66 1.95
C ILE A 165 1.53 9.02 3.43
N ALA A 166 1.60 10.31 3.78
CA ALA A 166 1.74 10.75 5.18
C ALA A 166 0.56 10.27 6.06
N ARG A 167 -0.67 10.28 5.52
CA ARG A 167 -1.85 9.75 6.19
C ARG A 167 -1.74 8.25 6.48
N ALA A 168 -1.26 7.46 5.52
CA ALA A 168 -1.06 6.03 5.72
C ALA A 168 0.03 5.73 6.76
N LEU A 169 1.14 6.49 6.75
CA LEU A 169 2.23 6.37 7.72
C LEU A 169 1.84 6.79 9.14
N MET A 170 0.85 7.67 9.30
CA MET A 170 0.44 8.20 10.61
C MET A 170 0.03 7.12 11.61
N LEU A 171 -0.50 6.02 11.12
CA LEU A 171 -0.96 4.87 11.93
C LEU A 171 0.14 3.84 12.20
N GLU A 172 1.38 4.07 11.74
CA GLU A 172 2.54 3.19 11.93
C GLU A 172 2.29 1.74 11.47
N PRO A 173 1.83 1.54 10.24
CA PRO A 173 1.54 0.20 9.74
C PRO A 173 2.81 -0.66 9.69
N LYS A 174 2.64 -1.98 9.82
CA LYS A 174 3.71 -2.96 9.64
C LYS A 174 4.10 -3.14 8.18
N ILE A 175 3.12 -2.99 7.28
CA ILE A 175 3.31 -3.08 5.83
C ILE A 175 2.56 -1.92 5.18
N LEU A 176 3.22 -1.24 4.25
CA LEU A 176 2.61 -0.19 3.45
C LEU A 176 2.39 -0.69 2.01
N PHE A 177 1.13 -0.66 1.58
CA PHE A 177 0.71 -1.05 0.24
C PHE A 177 0.52 0.18 -0.63
N PHE A 178 0.99 0.09 -1.88
CA PHE A 178 0.79 1.11 -2.91
C PHE A 178 0.06 0.51 -4.10
N ASP A 179 -1.10 1.06 -4.42
CA ASP A 179 -1.90 0.66 -5.60
C ASP A 179 -1.70 1.70 -6.70
N GLU A 180 -0.74 1.46 -7.60
CA GLU A 180 -0.38 2.34 -8.72
C GLU A 180 -0.22 3.82 -8.30
N PRO A 181 0.72 4.15 -7.41
CA PRO A 181 0.78 5.46 -6.75
C PRO A 181 1.07 6.65 -7.69
N THR A 182 1.45 6.39 -8.92
CA THR A 182 1.82 7.41 -9.92
C THR A 182 0.85 7.53 -11.08
N SER A 183 -0.06 6.58 -11.28
CA SER A 183 -0.91 6.47 -12.48
C SER A 183 -1.91 7.62 -12.67
N ALA A 184 -2.25 8.35 -11.59
CA ALA A 184 -3.11 9.53 -11.63
C ALA A 184 -2.33 10.86 -11.70
N LEU A 185 -1.01 10.80 -12.00
CA LEU A 185 -0.12 11.96 -12.00
C LEU A 185 0.44 12.24 -13.40
N ASP A 186 0.73 13.51 -13.63
CA ASP A 186 1.53 13.92 -14.77
C ASP A 186 2.96 13.37 -14.65
N PRO A 187 3.64 13.01 -15.76
CA PRO A 187 5.00 12.46 -15.74
C PRO A 187 6.01 13.29 -14.97
N GLU A 188 5.89 14.63 -14.99
CA GLU A 188 6.76 15.54 -14.25
C GLU A 188 6.64 15.37 -12.72
N LEU A 189 5.46 15.00 -12.21
CA LEU A 189 5.19 14.81 -10.79
C LEU A 189 5.50 13.38 -10.30
N THR A 190 5.57 12.42 -11.23
CA THR A 190 5.86 11.01 -10.93
C THR A 190 7.19 10.87 -10.17
N GLY A 191 8.25 11.55 -10.60
CA GLY A 191 9.56 11.47 -9.99
C GLY A 191 9.60 11.86 -8.50
N GLU A 192 8.79 12.84 -8.07
CA GLU A 192 8.71 13.25 -6.67
C GLU A 192 8.12 12.15 -5.78
N ILE A 193 7.08 11.45 -6.26
CA ILE A 193 6.45 10.34 -5.51
C ILE A 193 7.37 9.13 -5.45
N LEU A 194 8.00 8.76 -6.57
CA LEU A 194 8.95 7.66 -6.61
C LEU A 194 10.14 7.91 -5.67
N LYS A 195 10.60 9.16 -5.55
CA LYS A 195 11.63 9.54 -4.58
C LYS A 195 11.16 9.31 -3.14
N VAL A 196 9.95 9.76 -2.78
CA VAL A 196 9.41 9.52 -1.42
C VAL A 196 9.35 8.02 -1.11
N ILE A 197 8.92 7.18 -2.07
CA ILE A 197 8.86 5.73 -1.86
C ILE A 197 10.27 5.12 -1.74
N LYS A 198 11.26 5.61 -2.52
CA LYS A 198 12.68 5.20 -2.39
C LYS A 198 13.24 5.57 -1.01
N ASP A 199 12.92 6.75 -0.50
CA ASP A 199 13.35 7.18 0.83
C ASP A 199 12.76 6.28 1.93
N LEU A 200 11.49 5.88 1.81
CA LEU A 200 10.87 4.91 2.72
C LEU A 200 11.51 3.50 2.63
N ALA A 201 11.89 3.06 1.43
CA ALA A 201 12.61 1.81 1.25
C ALA A 201 13.99 1.85 1.93
N ALA A 202 14.71 2.97 1.82
CA ALA A 202 15.99 3.17 2.50
C ALA A 202 15.86 3.21 4.04
N GLU A 203 14.68 3.58 4.58
CA GLU A 203 14.34 3.47 6.01
C GLU A 203 13.90 2.03 6.40
N HIS A 204 14.04 1.04 5.53
CA HIS A 204 13.62 -0.36 5.72
C HIS A 204 12.11 -0.53 5.99
N MET A 205 11.28 0.35 5.43
CA MET A 205 9.83 0.17 5.45
C MET A 205 9.44 -1.05 4.61
N THR A 206 8.70 -1.98 5.21
CA THR A 206 8.18 -3.13 4.46
C THR A 206 7.06 -2.68 3.54
N MET A 207 7.16 -2.96 2.24
CA MET A 207 6.23 -2.45 1.25
C MET A 207 5.82 -3.48 0.21
N VAL A 208 4.58 -3.36 -0.28
CA VAL A 208 4.10 -4.01 -1.50
C VAL A 208 3.63 -2.93 -2.47
N ILE A 209 4.20 -2.90 -3.66
CA ILE A 209 3.98 -1.83 -4.63
C ILE A 209 3.43 -2.43 -5.93
N VAL A 210 2.19 -2.12 -6.27
CA VAL A 210 1.67 -2.34 -7.62
C VAL A 210 2.07 -1.15 -8.47
N THR A 211 2.79 -1.38 -9.56
CA THR A 211 3.31 -0.31 -10.43
C THR A 211 3.45 -0.74 -11.88
N HIS A 212 3.42 0.23 -12.77
CA HIS A 212 3.78 0.13 -14.19
C HIS A 212 5.13 0.78 -14.50
N GLU A 213 5.82 1.33 -13.51
CA GLU A 213 7.13 1.96 -13.62
C GLU A 213 8.24 0.89 -13.51
N MET A 214 8.63 0.27 -14.62
CA MET A 214 9.56 -0.87 -14.61
C MET A 214 10.95 -0.50 -14.07
N ALA A 215 11.49 0.66 -14.46
CA ALA A 215 12.78 1.14 -13.97
C ALA A 215 12.73 1.37 -12.46
N PHE A 216 11.64 1.93 -11.94
CA PHE A 216 11.46 2.13 -10.51
C PHE A 216 11.34 0.78 -9.77
N ALA A 217 10.52 -0.15 -10.27
CA ALA A 217 10.38 -1.49 -9.68
C ALA A 217 11.74 -2.20 -9.59
N ARG A 218 12.55 -2.12 -10.65
CA ARG A 218 13.91 -2.68 -10.67
C ARG A 218 14.80 -2.06 -9.58
N ASP A 219 14.76 -0.73 -9.43
CA ASP A 219 15.67 0.01 -8.55
C ASP A 219 15.31 -0.09 -7.06
N VAL A 220 14.03 -0.28 -6.72
CA VAL A 220 13.56 -0.20 -5.32
C VAL A 220 13.25 -1.56 -4.71
N SER A 221 12.94 -2.57 -5.52
CA SER A 221 12.43 -3.83 -5.01
C SER A 221 13.55 -4.81 -4.66
N SER A 222 13.36 -5.57 -3.59
CA SER A 222 14.15 -6.78 -3.30
C SER A 222 13.61 -7.98 -4.09
N ARG A 223 12.33 -7.95 -4.47
CA ARG A 223 11.65 -9.04 -5.20
C ARG A 223 10.55 -8.47 -6.09
N ILE A 224 10.33 -9.10 -7.23
CA ILE A 224 9.28 -8.75 -8.19
C ILE A 224 8.44 -9.99 -8.50
N ILE A 225 7.12 -9.80 -8.52
CA ILE A 225 6.15 -10.76 -9.00
C ILE A 225 5.52 -10.22 -10.29
N PHE A 226 5.59 -10.99 -11.37
CA PHE A 226 4.83 -10.72 -12.60
C PHE A 226 3.53 -11.52 -12.61
N MET A 227 2.41 -10.83 -12.77
CA MET A 227 1.07 -11.41 -12.83
C MET A 227 0.44 -11.24 -14.21
N ASP A 228 -0.16 -12.31 -14.70
CA ASP A 228 -1.02 -12.28 -15.90
C ASP A 228 -2.17 -13.27 -15.76
N GLY A 229 -3.36 -12.92 -16.26
CA GLY A 229 -4.55 -13.79 -16.28
C GLY A 229 -4.98 -14.32 -14.90
N GLY A 230 -4.66 -13.62 -13.82
CA GLY A 230 -5.04 -13.98 -12.45
C GLY A 230 -4.08 -14.95 -11.74
N VAL A 231 -2.91 -15.24 -12.32
CA VAL A 231 -1.88 -16.12 -11.73
C VAL A 231 -0.54 -15.40 -11.62
N ILE A 232 0.33 -15.88 -10.74
CA ILE A 232 1.75 -15.50 -10.72
C ILE A 232 2.44 -16.30 -11.82
N VAL A 233 3.00 -15.58 -12.81
CA VAL A 233 3.71 -16.20 -13.95
C VAL A 233 5.19 -16.30 -13.65
N GLU A 234 5.77 -15.27 -13.04
CA GLU A 234 7.18 -15.24 -12.69
C GLU A 234 7.39 -14.51 -11.37
N ASP A 235 8.37 -14.97 -10.58
CA ASP A 235 8.65 -14.49 -9.24
C ASP A 235 10.16 -14.62 -8.99
N GLY A 236 10.82 -13.52 -8.66
CA GLY A 236 12.28 -13.52 -8.47
C GLY A 236 12.83 -12.15 -8.12
N THR A 237 14.15 -12.02 -8.16
CA THR A 237 14.84 -10.74 -8.03
C THR A 237 14.54 -9.83 -9.22
N PRO A 238 14.72 -8.49 -9.10
CA PRO A 238 14.59 -7.58 -10.25
C PRO A 238 15.42 -8.01 -11.47
N GLU A 239 16.63 -8.48 -11.26
CA GLU A 239 17.51 -9.00 -12.31
C GLU A 239 16.89 -10.21 -13.02
N GLN A 240 16.32 -11.15 -12.26
CA GLN A 240 15.71 -12.36 -12.82
C GLN A 240 14.44 -12.05 -13.63
N VAL A 241 13.55 -11.17 -13.09
CA VAL A 241 12.23 -10.95 -13.69
C VAL A 241 12.25 -9.87 -14.78
N ILE A 242 13.08 -8.82 -14.64
CA ILE A 242 13.11 -7.69 -15.60
C ILE A 242 14.24 -7.86 -16.61
N GLU A 243 15.47 -8.21 -16.18
CA GLU A 243 16.63 -8.22 -17.08
C GLU A 243 16.78 -9.58 -17.79
N HIS A 244 16.47 -10.67 -17.08
CA HIS A 244 16.64 -12.04 -17.59
C HIS A 244 15.36 -12.89 -17.41
N PRO A 245 14.18 -12.44 -17.89
CA PRO A 245 12.94 -13.19 -17.75
C PRO A 245 13.01 -14.55 -18.42
N THR A 246 12.51 -15.57 -17.74
CA THR A 246 12.49 -16.95 -18.24
C THR A 246 11.21 -17.29 -18.96
N GLN A 247 10.09 -16.70 -18.52
CA GLN A 247 8.76 -16.96 -19.06
C GLN A 247 8.49 -16.12 -20.31
N GLU A 248 8.04 -16.76 -21.39
CA GLU A 248 7.72 -16.05 -22.65
C GLU A 248 6.72 -14.92 -22.44
N ARG A 249 5.74 -15.14 -21.55
CA ARG A 249 4.71 -14.13 -21.24
C ARG A 249 5.29 -12.90 -20.55
N THR A 250 6.31 -13.08 -19.70
CA THR A 250 7.04 -11.97 -19.06
C THR A 250 7.83 -11.19 -20.10
N LYS A 251 8.51 -11.87 -21.04
CA LYS A 251 9.26 -11.24 -22.14
C LYS A 251 8.33 -10.40 -23.02
N GLU A 252 7.19 -10.96 -23.42
CA GLU A 252 6.17 -10.24 -24.22
C GLU A 252 5.62 -8.99 -23.51
N PHE A 253 5.44 -9.09 -22.19
CA PHE A 253 4.99 -7.95 -21.39
C PHE A 253 6.06 -6.87 -21.34
N LEU A 254 7.29 -7.23 -20.99
CA LEU A 254 8.40 -6.28 -20.83
C LEU A 254 8.82 -5.62 -22.14
N SER A 255 8.68 -6.31 -23.29
CA SER A 255 9.00 -5.73 -24.59
C SER A 255 8.18 -4.48 -24.94
N ARG A 256 7.05 -4.25 -24.26
CA ARG A 256 6.22 -3.05 -24.41
C ARG A 256 6.70 -1.85 -23.58
N TYR A 257 7.64 -2.07 -22.67
CA TYR A 257 8.20 -1.06 -21.76
C TYR A 257 9.71 -0.86 -21.93
N GLY A 258 10.31 -1.54 -22.90
CA GLY A 258 11.73 -1.48 -23.23
C GLY A 258 11.97 -0.59 -24.44
N ASP A 259 11.91 0.74 -24.26
CA ASP A 259 12.55 1.76 -25.10
C ASP A 259 13.10 2.86 -24.20
#